data_15f341c7efa7ed38807302a576c04490
#
_entry.id   15f341c7efa7ed38807302a576c04490
#
_cell.length_a   1.000
_cell.length_b   1.000
_cell.length_c   1.000
_cell.angle_alpha   90.00
_cell.angle_beta   90.00
_cell.angle_gamma   90.00
#
_symmetry.space_group_name_H-M   'P 1'
#
loop_
_entity.id
_entity.type
_entity.pdbx_description
1 polymer ?
#
loop_
_entity_poly.entity_id
_entity_poly.type
_entity_poly.pdbx_seq_one_letter_code
_entity_poly.pdbx_strand_id
1 'polypeptide(L)'
;MKKIILIFLTALFVGCDTAPTGVQVTFDDEKSNAIRAHYQNYLNNDVEALQSLWSPDLNIYINSTESAGVGDISTAITAQHMVFENIKMSFAEDGGEDLGVWVQTINYPENNGYEASTHTQTWFTWSGTSKISGNEVVTPVFIGFQWEDGKIINEWHHYDPTNMNAEMALLPTE
;
A
#
# COMPACT_ATOMS: atom_id res chain seq x y z
N MET A 1 27.59 68.92 -1.32
CA MET A 1 26.52 67.93 -1.28
C MET A 1 27.13 66.58 -1.69
N LYS A 2 27.42 65.69 -0.71
CA LYS A 2 28.03 64.37 -0.95
C LYS A 2 26.89 63.36 -1.14
N LYS A 3 26.78 62.76 -2.35
CA LYS A 3 25.83 61.68 -2.61
C LYS A 3 26.40 60.38 -2.09
N ILE A 4 25.77 59.77 -1.07
CA ILE A 4 26.07 58.46 -0.56
C ILE A 4 25.32 57.47 -1.43
N ILE A 5 26.06 56.65 -2.21
CA ILE A 5 25.50 55.52 -2.96
C ILE A 5 25.46 54.32 -2.02
N LEU A 6 24.27 53.91 -1.62
CA LEU A 6 24.01 52.74 -0.83
C LEU A 6 23.96 51.51 -1.76
N ILE A 7 25.03 50.72 -1.79
CA ILE A 7 25.07 49.47 -2.57
C ILE A 7 24.37 48.40 -1.70
N PHE A 8 23.15 47.99 -2.11
CA PHE A 8 22.48 46.82 -1.55
C PHE A 8 23.14 45.52 -2.09
N LEU A 9 23.92 44.90 -1.24
CA LEU A 9 24.50 43.59 -1.53
C LEU A 9 23.43 42.52 -1.21
N THR A 10 22.62 42.14 -2.21
CA THR A 10 21.72 41.00 -2.14
C THR A 10 22.56 39.69 -2.17
N ALA A 11 22.80 39.16 -1.00
CA ALA A 11 23.35 37.78 -0.89
C ALA A 11 22.30 36.77 -1.38
N LEU A 12 22.46 36.27 -2.59
CA LEU A 12 21.75 35.12 -3.08
C LEU A 12 22.25 33.89 -2.28
N PHE A 13 21.49 33.48 -1.28
CA PHE A 13 21.66 32.15 -0.69
C PHE A 13 21.15 31.12 -1.72
N VAL A 14 22.03 30.65 -2.57
CA VAL A 14 21.80 29.41 -3.31
C VAL A 14 21.95 28.30 -2.29
N GLY A 15 20.86 27.92 -1.66
CA GLY A 15 20.79 26.68 -0.90
C GLY A 15 21.02 25.54 -1.91
N CYS A 16 22.20 24.89 -1.88
CA CYS A 16 22.32 23.60 -2.48
C CYS A 16 21.46 22.65 -1.66
N ASP A 17 20.27 22.34 -2.13
CA ASP A 17 19.53 21.15 -1.71
C ASP A 17 20.41 19.95 -2.15
N THR A 18 21.31 19.50 -1.29
CA THR A 18 21.96 18.20 -1.48
C THR A 18 20.86 17.15 -1.32
N ALA A 19 20.60 16.40 -2.40
CA ALA A 19 19.71 15.26 -2.34
C ALA A 19 20.10 14.37 -1.13
N PRO A 20 19.14 13.89 -0.34
CA PRO A 20 19.44 13.05 0.81
C PRO A 20 20.24 11.83 0.36
N THR A 21 21.39 11.59 1.00
CA THR A 21 22.30 10.48 0.67
C THR A 21 21.94 9.16 1.35
N GLY A 22 20.91 9.15 2.19
CA GLY A 22 20.47 7.98 2.96
C GLY A 22 19.05 7.55 2.62
N VAL A 23 18.64 6.42 3.20
CA VAL A 23 17.25 5.93 3.14
C VAL A 23 16.32 6.99 3.74
N GLN A 24 15.26 7.32 3.01
CA GLN A 24 14.23 8.26 3.45
C GLN A 24 12.97 7.48 3.78
N VAL A 25 12.39 7.75 4.96
CA VAL A 25 11.09 7.17 5.38
C VAL A 25 10.10 8.30 5.57
N THR A 26 8.93 8.16 4.95
CA THR A 26 7.84 9.14 5.02
C THR A 26 6.51 8.44 5.31
N PHE A 27 5.52 9.18 5.84
CA PHE A 27 4.22 8.63 6.26
C PHE A 27 3.03 9.31 5.61
N ASP A 28 3.20 10.55 5.11
CA ASP A 28 2.16 11.40 4.53
C ASP A 28 2.51 11.88 3.11
N ASP A 29 3.37 11.17 2.43
CA ASP A 29 3.72 11.44 1.03
C ASP A 29 2.62 10.96 0.07
N GLU A 30 2.78 11.30 -1.21
CA GLU A 30 1.84 10.94 -2.26
C GLU A 30 1.57 9.42 -2.35
N LYS A 31 2.62 8.60 -2.23
CA LYS A 31 2.50 7.14 -2.33
C LYS A 31 1.83 6.53 -1.11
N SER A 32 2.19 7.00 0.09
CA SER A 32 1.51 6.58 1.34
C SER A 32 0.02 6.91 1.28
N ASN A 33 -0.34 8.09 0.77
CA ASN A 33 -1.73 8.50 0.64
C ASN A 33 -2.46 7.74 -0.48
N ALA A 34 -1.76 7.43 -1.59
CA ALA A 34 -2.31 6.59 -2.65
C ALA A 34 -2.63 5.17 -2.15
N ILE A 35 -1.78 4.58 -1.30
CA ILE A 35 -2.06 3.26 -0.69
C ILE A 35 -3.24 3.32 0.29
N ARG A 36 -3.39 4.38 1.10
CA ARG A 36 -4.60 4.54 1.94
C ARG A 36 -5.87 4.60 1.09
N ALA A 37 -5.85 5.37 0.00
CA ALA A 37 -6.97 5.42 -0.94
C ALA A 37 -7.21 4.06 -1.63
N HIS A 38 -6.15 3.33 -1.97
CA HIS A 38 -6.22 1.99 -2.54
C HIS A 38 -6.94 1.01 -1.58
N TYR A 39 -6.61 1.01 -0.29
CA TYR A 39 -7.32 0.20 0.70
C TYR A 39 -8.78 0.63 0.89
N GLN A 40 -9.07 1.94 0.80
CA GLN A 40 -10.47 2.38 0.84
C GLN A 40 -11.25 1.86 -0.39
N ASN A 41 -10.62 1.81 -1.57
CA ASN A 41 -11.23 1.21 -2.76
C ASN A 41 -11.48 -0.30 -2.57
N TYR A 42 -10.55 -1.01 -1.90
CA TYR A 42 -10.76 -2.40 -1.52
C TYR A 42 -11.97 -2.55 -0.58
N LEU A 43 -12.08 -1.76 0.48
CA LEU A 43 -13.23 -1.79 1.39
C LEU A 43 -14.56 -1.50 0.67
N ASN A 44 -14.53 -0.64 -0.34
CA ASN A 44 -15.68 -0.29 -1.17
C ASN A 44 -15.98 -1.35 -2.25
N ASN A 45 -15.15 -2.39 -2.40
CA ASN A 45 -15.19 -3.35 -3.51
C ASN A 45 -15.11 -2.68 -4.89
N ASP A 46 -14.37 -1.59 -4.99
CA ASP A 46 -14.15 -0.86 -6.25
C ASP A 46 -12.90 -1.39 -6.96
N VAL A 47 -13.08 -2.51 -7.66
CA VAL A 47 -11.97 -3.21 -8.36
C VAL A 47 -11.39 -2.38 -9.50
N GLU A 48 -12.19 -1.56 -10.18
CA GLU A 48 -11.71 -0.68 -11.24
C GLU A 48 -10.76 0.40 -10.68
N ALA A 49 -11.14 1.02 -9.56
CA ALA A 49 -10.28 1.99 -8.87
C ALA A 49 -8.99 1.34 -8.34
N LEU A 50 -9.04 0.09 -7.86
CA LEU A 50 -7.84 -0.68 -7.48
C LEU A 50 -6.89 -0.85 -8.67
N GLN A 51 -7.40 -1.30 -9.81
CA GLN A 51 -6.61 -1.50 -11.03
C GLN A 51 -5.95 -0.20 -11.53
N SER A 52 -6.53 0.95 -11.24
CA SER A 52 -5.96 2.23 -11.67
C SER A 52 -4.57 2.52 -11.13
N LEU A 53 -4.20 1.93 -9.98
CA LEU A 53 -2.89 2.10 -9.36
C LEU A 53 -1.86 1.03 -9.77
N TRP A 54 -2.32 -0.10 -10.27
CA TRP A 54 -1.48 -1.21 -10.69
C TRP A 54 -0.87 -1.00 -12.06
N SER A 55 0.34 -1.51 -12.25
CA SER A 55 0.93 -1.73 -13.57
C SER A 55 0.17 -2.86 -14.28
N PRO A 56 0.02 -2.83 -15.62
CA PRO A 56 -0.49 -3.98 -16.38
C PRO A 56 0.32 -5.27 -16.17
N ASP A 57 1.62 -5.12 -15.88
CA ASP A 57 2.58 -6.21 -15.65
C ASP A 57 2.82 -6.47 -14.15
N LEU A 58 1.86 -6.11 -13.29
CA LEU A 58 1.94 -6.31 -11.83
C LEU A 58 2.18 -7.78 -11.48
N ASN A 59 3.12 -8.01 -10.57
CA ASN A 59 3.36 -9.30 -9.92
C ASN A 59 2.94 -9.24 -8.46
N ILE A 60 2.09 -10.14 -8.02
CA ILE A 60 1.63 -10.24 -6.64
C ILE A 60 2.04 -11.58 -6.07
N TYR A 61 2.83 -11.54 -4.99
CA TYR A 61 3.32 -12.72 -4.27
C TYR A 61 2.54 -12.87 -2.95
N ILE A 62 1.70 -13.89 -2.84
CA ILE A 62 0.88 -14.14 -1.64
C ILE A 62 1.44 -15.36 -0.91
N ASN A 63 2.28 -15.14 0.10
CA ASN A 63 2.99 -16.19 0.84
C ASN A 63 3.70 -17.21 -0.09
N SER A 64 4.13 -16.77 -1.27
CA SER A 64 4.63 -17.62 -2.36
C SER A 64 5.79 -16.97 -3.08
N THR A 65 6.59 -17.77 -3.77
CA THR A 65 7.58 -17.33 -4.76
C THR A 65 7.02 -17.27 -6.19
N GLU A 66 5.80 -17.77 -6.39
CA GLU A 66 5.07 -17.67 -7.64
C GLU A 66 4.14 -16.46 -7.58
N SER A 67 4.10 -15.67 -8.64
CA SER A 67 3.28 -14.47 -8.72
C SER A 67 1.93 -14.75 -9.36
N ALA A 68 0.90 -14.06 -8.85
CA ALA A 68 -0.37 -13.84 -9.51
C ALA A 68 -0.36 -12.52 -10.28
N GLY A 69 -1.22 -12.37 -11.27
CA GLY A 69 -1.40 -11.14 -12.03
C GLY A 69 -2.64 -10.35 -11.64
N VAL A 70 -2.86 -9.21 -12.34
CA VAL A 70 -4.01 -8.31 -12.09
C VAL A 70 -5.35 -9.04 -12.17
N GLY A 71 -5.52 -9.97 -13.13
CA GLY A 71 -6.77 -10.72 -13.29
C GLY A 71 -7.06 -11.65 -12.12
N ASP A 72 -6.03 -12.34 -11.61
CA ASP A 72 -6.17 -13.29 -10.51
C ASP A 72 -6.54 -12.56 -9.21
N ILE A 73 -5.84 -11.46 -8.90
CA ILE A 73 -6.13 -10.69 -7.68
C ILE A 73 -7.49 -10.01 -7.73
N SER A 74 -7.91 -9.49 -8.88
CA SER A 74 -9.22 -8.89 -9.06
C SER A 74 -10.34 -9.90 -8.81
N THR A 75 -10.16 -11.13 -9.31
CA THR A 75 -11.08 -12.25 -9.06
C THR A 75 -11.11 -12.62 -7.58
N ALA A 76 -9.94 -12.71 -6.93
CA ALA A 76 -9.85 -13.06 -5.52
C ALA A 76 -10.51 -12.00 -4.62
N ILE A 77 -10.31 -10.70 -4.89
CA ILE A 77 -10.95 -9.60 -4.15
C ILE A 77 -12.47 -9.68 -4.30
N THR A 78 -12.98 -9.85 -5.52
CA THR A 78 -14.42 -10.00 -5.76
C THR A 78 -14.98 -11.17 -4.98
N ALA A 79 -14.32 -12.33 -5.00
CA ALA A 79 -14.74 -13.50 -4.25
C ALA A 79 -14.71 -13.27 -2.73
N GLN A 80 -13.71 -12.56 -2.20
CA GLN A 80 -13.69 -12.18 -0.78
C GLN A 80 -14.92 -11.36 -0.40
N HIS A 81 -15.29 -10.37 -1.20
CA HIS A 81 -16.49 -9.55 -0.95
C HIS A 81 -17.81 -10.31 -1.16
N MET A 82 -17.82 -11.42 -1.90
CA MET A 82 -18.97 -12.32 -1.94
C MET A 82 -19.14 -13.10 -0.63
N VAL A 83 -18.01 -13.51 -0.01
CA VAL A 83 -18.01 -14.34 1.22
C VAL A 83 -18.11 -13.49 2.48
N PHE A 84 -17.43 -12.36 2.54
CA PHE A 84 -17.28 -11.57 3.76
C PHE A 84 -18.10 -10.27 3.73
N GLU A 85 -18.59 -9.90 4.90
CA GLU A 85 -19.16 -8.59 5.21
C GLU A 85 -18.47 -8.00 6.45
N ASN A 86 -18.75 -6.73 6.75
CA ASN A 86 -18.12 -6.01 7.87
C ASN A 86 -16.60 -6.05 7.82
N ILE A 87 -16.03 -5.98 6.61
CA ILE A 87 -14.59 -6.03 6.42
C ILE A 87 -13.96 -4.77 7.01
N LYS A 88 -12.93 -4.97 7.82
CA LYS A 88 -12.14 -3.90 8.46
C LYS A 88 -10.65 -4.17 8.31
N MET A 89 -9.89 -3.09 8.29
CA MET A 89 -8.42 -3.08 8.34
C MET A 89 -8.01 -2.14 9.47
N SER A 90 -7.56 -2.66 10.60
CA SER A 90 -7.20 -1.85 11.77
C SER A 90 -5.75 -2.11 12.19
N PHE A 91 -5.05 -1.07 12.66
CA PHE A 91 -3.70 -1.21 13.24
C PHE A 91 -3.74 -1.13 14.77
N ALA A 92 -4.69 -0.41 15.34
CA ALA A 92 -4.87 -0.27 16.78
C ALA A 92 -5.93 -1.25 17.32
N GLU A 93 -5.75 -1.68 18.58
CA GLU A 93 -6.67 -2.62 19.25
C GLU A 93 -8.08 -2.07 19.46
N ASP A 94 -8.23 -0.75 19.49
CA ASP A 94 -9.50 -0.06 19.75
C ASP A 94 -10.42 0.08 18.53
N GLY A 95 -9.99 -0.41 17.37
CA GLY A 95 -10.83 -0.69 16.20
C GLY A 95 -11.79 0.45 15.78
N GLY A 96 -11.39 1.71 15.97
CA GLY A 96 -12.30 2.85 15.84
C GLY A 96 -12.80 3.12 14.43
N GLU A 97 -12.06 2.76 13.40
CA GLU A 97 -12.40 3.01 11.99
C GLU A 97 -12.25 1.74 11.16
N ASP A 98 -13.05 1.61 10.08
CA ASP A 98 -12.97 0.46 9.18
C ASP A 98 -11.62 0.42 8.43
N LEU A 99 -10.98 1.57 8.24
CA LEU A 99 -9.65 1.71 7.68
C LEU A 99 -8.69 2.40 8.66
N GLY A 100 -7.87 1.61 9.36
CA GLY A 100 -6.83 2.07 10.28
C GLY A 100 -5.51 1.36 9.97
N VAL A 101 -4.93 1.59 8.78
CA VAL A 101 -3.71 0.92 8.31
C VAL A 101 -2.48 1.77 8.63
N TRP A 102 -1.45 1.15 9.23
CA TRP A 102 -0.13 1.78 9.28
C TRP A 102 0.49 1.76 7.89
N VAL A 103 0.88 2.92 7.39
CA VAL A 103 1.49 3.06 6.06
C VAL A 103 2.76 3.89 6.15
N GLN A 104 3.85 3.41 5.56
CA GLN A 104 5.09 4.17 5.39
C GLN A 104 5.66 3.94 3.99
N THR A 105 6.22 4.98 3.40
CA THR A 105 6.98 4.91 2.14
C THR A 105 8.46 5.03 2.42
N ILE A 106 9.27 4.18 1.79
CA ILE A 106 10.71 4.11 1.94
C ILE A 106 11.35 4.32 0.57
N ASN A 107 12.19 5.34 0.45
CA ASN A 107 13.02 5.58 -0.72
C ASN A 107 14.43 5.10 -0.43
N TYR A 108 14.85 4.08 -1.16
CA TYR A 108 16.22 3.53 -1.11
C TYR A 108 17.06 4.19 -2.20
N PRO A 109 18.18 4.83 -1.85
CA PRO A 109 19.13 5.32 -2.83
C PRO A 109 19.87 4.14 -3.49
N GLU A 110 20.47 4.38 -4.66
CA GLU A 110 21.39 3.42 -5.27
C GLU A 110 22.49 3.03 -4.28
N ASN A 111 22.74 1.74 -4.12
CA ASN A 111 23.74 1.23 -3.19
C ASN A 111 24.21 -0.18 -3.58
N ASN A 112 25.54 -0.37 -3.58
CA ASN A 112 26.19 -1.68 -3.77
C ASN A 112 25.71 -2.47 -5.01
N GLY A 113 25.41 -1.76 -6.12
CA GLY A 113 24.96 -2.36 -7.37
C GLY A 113 23.46 -2.65 -7.43
N TYR A 114 22.69 -2.22 -6.43
CA TYR A 114 21.23 -2.16 -6.47
C TYR A 114 20.80 -0.76 -6.91
N GLU A 115 19.88 -0.70 -7.86
CA GLU A 115 19.28 0.56 -8.31
C GLU A 115 18.44 1.21 -7.20
N ALA A 116 18.27 2.53 -7.30
CA ALA A 116 17.35 3.24 -6.40
C ALA A 116 15.93 2.70 -6.56
N SER A 117 15.21 2.56 -5.45
CA SER A 117 13.85 2.03 -5.48
C SER A 117 12.96 2.67 -4.43
N THR A 118 11.67 2.72 -4.70
CA THR A 118 10.66 3.21 -3.77
C THR A 118 9.72 2.08 -3.40
N HIS A 119 9.51 1.91 -2.10
CA HIS A 119 8.60 0.91 -1.55
C HIS A 119 7.64 1.55 -0.57
N THR A 120 6.37 1.15 -0.59
CA THR A 120 5.43 1.43 0.50
C THR A 120 5.18 0.14 1.26
N GLN A 121 5.17 0.23 2.58
CA GLN A 121 4.94 -0.92 3.46
C GLN A 121 3.74 -0.62 4.36
N THR A 122 2.95 -1.66 4.62
CA THR A 122 1.72 -1.53 5.40
C THR A 122 1.60 -2.67 6.41
N TRP A 123 1.04 -2.33 7.59
CA TRP A 123 0.68 -3.30 8.62
C TRP A 123 -0.71 -3.00 9.11
N PHE A 124 -1.52 -4.04 9.23
CA PHE A 124 -2.87 -3.95 9.76
C PHE A 124 -3.37 -5.33 10.20
N THR A 125 -4.46 -5.36 10.94
CA THR A 125 -5.26 -6.55 11.17
C THR A 125 -6.47 -6.49 10.23
N TRP A 126 -6.57 -7.46 9.33
CA TRP A 126 -7.75 -7.66 8.53
C TRP A 126 -8.77 -8.46 9.33
N SER A 127 -10.04 -8.05 9.30
CA SER A 127 -11.15 -8.82 9.84
C SER A 127 -12.37 -8.75 8.93
N GLY A 128 -13.20 -9.79 8.98
CA GLY A 128 -14.45 -9.87 8.24
C GLY A 128 -15.32 -10.99 8.77
N THR A 129 -16.64 -10.85 8.63
CA THR A 129 -17.62 -11.87 9.03
C THR A 129 -18.07 -12.64 7.81
N SER A 130 -17.98 -13.97 7.84
CA SER A 130 -18.47 -14.82 6.75
C SER A 130 -20.00 -14.71 6.64
N LYS A 131 -20.50 -14.35 5.47
CA LYS A 131 -21.94 -14.33 5.16
C LYS A 131 -22.55 -15.73 5.08
N ILE A 132 -21.69 -16.77 4.96
CA ILE A 132 -22.12 -18.16 4.77
C ILE A 132 -22.22 -18.87 6.12
N SER A 133 -21.16 -18.81 6.94
CA SER A 133 -21.09 -19.51 8.21
C SER A 133 -21.44 -18.63 9.42
N GLY A 134 -21.29 -17.30 9.29
CA GLY A 134 -21.36 -16.34 10.39
C GLY A 134 -20.08 -16.26 11.23
N ASN A 135 -19.02 -17.00 10.86
CA ASN A 135 -17.75 -16.95 11.56
C ASN A 135 -17.01 -15.63 11.29
N GLU A 136 -16.37 -15.09 12.32
CA GLU A 136 -15.43 -13.99 12.18
C GLU A 136 -14.05 -14.55 11.85
N VAL A 137 -13.40 -13.94 10.86
CA VAL A 137 -12.00 -14.19 10.50
C VAL A 137 -11.19 -12.96 10.85
N VAL A 138 -10.08 -13.15 11.57
CA VAL A 138 -9.16 -12.09 11.97
C VAL A 138 -7.73 -12.57 11.67
N THR A 139 -6.94 -11.76 10.94
CA THR A 139 -5.56 -12.10 10.63
C THR A 139 -4.68 -10.85 10.56
N PRO A 140 -3.47 -10.87 11.17
CA PRO A 140 -2.49 -9.82 10.95
C PRO A 140 -1.93 -9.92 9.54
N VAL A 141 -1.73 -8.76 8.90
CA VAL A 141 -1.31 -8.65 7.50
C VAL A 141 -0.16 -7.68 7.39
N PHE A 142 0.83 -8.06 6.60
CA PHE A 142 1.84 -7.17 6.04
C PHE A 142 1.75 -7.20 4.52
N ILE A 143 1.75 -6.01 3.89
CA ILE A 143 1.89 -5.89 2.44
C ILE A 143 2.98 -4.87 2.12
N GLY A 144 3.92 -5.29 1.26
CA GLY A 144 4.90 -4.41 0.66
C GLY A 144 4.56 -4.14 -0.80
N PHE A 145 4.72 -2.89 -1.24
CA PHE A 145 4.47 -2.42 -2.60
C PHE A 145 5.76 -1.85 -3.17
N GLN A 146 6.10 -2.19 -4.39
CA GLN A 146 7.19 -1.55 -5.13
C GLN A 146 6.63 -0.68 -6.24
N TRP A 147 7.19 0.52 -6.38
CA TRP A 147 6.75 1.54 -7.32
C TRP A 147 7.73 1.73 -8.46
N GLU A 148 7.20 1.89 -9.66
CA GLU A 148 7.88 2.37 -10.85
C GLU A 148 6.93 3.26 -11.66
N ASP A 149 7.38 4.41 -12.12
CA ASP A 149 6.61 5.37 -12.94
C ASP A 149 5.20 5.69 -12.41
N GLY A 150 5.06 5.79 -11.09
CA GLY A 150 3.80 6.10 -10.41
C GLY A 150 2.80 4.94 -10.35
N LYS A 151 3.21 3.73 -10.71
CA LYS A 151 2.43 2.50 -10.64
C LYS A 151 3.06 1.49 -9.68
N ILE A 152 2.23 0.61 -9.14
CA ILE A 152 2.68 -0.55 -8.38
C ILE A 152 3.06 -1.65 -9.38
N ILE A 153 4.32 -2.12 -9.31
CA ILE A 153 4.84 -3.18 -10.20
C ILE A 153 4.97 -4.52 -9.48
N ASN A 154 5.16 -4.50 -8.16
CA ASN A 154 5.22 -5.70 -7.34
C ASN A 154 4.48 -5.49 -6.02
N GLU A 155 3.82 -6.56 -5.53
CA GLU A 155 3.25 -6.64 -4.19
C GLU A 155 3.71 -7.93 -3.50
N TRP A 156 4.00 -7.85 -2.19
CA TRP A 156 4.32 -8.99 -1.34
C TRP A 156 3.36 -9.02 -0.16
N HIS A 157 2.48 -10.02 -0.13
CA HIS A 157 1.47 -10.22 0.90
C HIS A 157 1.92 -11.32 1.85
N HIS A 158 1.96 -11.02 3.14
CA HIS A 158 2.30 -11.96 4.20
C HIS A 158 1.23 -11.95 5.28
N TYR A 159 0.49 -13.06 5.38
CA TYR A 159 -0.55 -13.28 6.38
C TYR A 159 -0.85 -14.77 6.50
N ASP A 160 -1.56 -15.19 7.53
CA ASP A 160 -2.08 -16.56 7.62
C ASP A 160 -3.43 -16.65 6.88
N PRO A 161 -3.50 -17.33 5.72
CA PRO A 161 -4.70 -17.45 4.94
C PRO A 161 -5.64 -18.59 5.41
N THR A 162 -5.28 -19.36 6.43
CA THR A 162 -5.94 -20.62 6.78
C THR A 162 -7.43 -20.44 7.01
N ASN A 163 -7.83 -19.52 7.90
CA ASN A 163 -9.24 -19.31 8.21
C ASN A 163 -9.99 -18.63 7.05
N MET A 164 -9.35 -17.70 6.36
CA MET A 164 -9.95 -17.06 5.18
C MET A 164 -10.24 -18.08 4.08
N ASN A 165 -9.27 -18.94 3.77
CA ASN A 165 -9.42 -20.00 2.76
C ASN A 165 -10.50 -21.01 3.15
N ALA A 166 -10.63 -21.35 4.45
CA ALA A 166 -11.69 -22.23 4.92
C ALA A 166 -13.09 -21.66 4.64
N GLU A 167 -13.29 -20.37 4.86
CA GLU A 167 -14.57 -19.70 4.57
C GLU A 167 -14.78 -19.52 3.06
N MET A 168 -13.74 -19.17 2.31
CA MET A 168 -13.81 -19.05 0.84
C MET A 168 -14.20 -20.38 0.17
N ALA A 169 -13.76 -21.51 0.73
CA ALA A 169 -14.10 -22.84 0.23
C ALA A 169 -15.58 -23.22 0.42
N LEU A 170 -16.35 -22.44 1.18
CA LEU A 170 -17.81 -22.63 1.33
C LEU A 170 -18.60 -22.05 0.16
N LEU A 171 -17.98 -21.27 -0.73
CA LEU A 171 -18.64 -20.84 -1.96
C LEU A 171 -19.05 -22.06 -2.80
N PRO A 172 -20.28 -22.09 -3.32
CA PRO A 172 -20.67 -23.15 -4.25
C PRO A 172 -19.74 -23.15 -5.46
N THR A 173 -19.20 -24.30 -5.80
CA THR A 173 -18.53 -24.50 -7.09
C THR A 173 -19.61 -24.65 -8.14
N GLU A 174 -19.63 -23.79 -9.15
CA GLU A 174 -20.48 -23.93 -10.33
C GLU A 174 -20.14 -25.18 -11.16
#